data_05a8f135908c90b856bbb7c94069fc65
#
_entry.id   05a8f135908c90b856bbb7c94069fc65
#
_cell.length_a   1.000
_cell.length_b   1.000
_cell.length_c   1.000
_cell.angle_alpha   90.00
_cell.angle_beta   90.00
_cell.angle_gamma   90.00
#
_symmetry.space_group_name_H-M   'P 1'
#
loop_
_entity.id
_entity.type
_entity.pdbx_description
1 polymer ?
#
loop_
_entity_poly.entity_id
_entity_poly.type
_entity_poly.pdbx_seq_one_letter_code
_entity_poly.pdbx_strand_id
1 'polypeptide(L)'
;EREHVTPFMCDPKNGFKLINIKLKENYSHFRYTVDRIEDLQLVKKIIKNIVERPILMKNIINLYKKNPELFEINKHIEHDGHLSALKKDEEYFKCNKDNKKSIV
;
A
#
# COMPACT_ATOMS: atom_id res chain seq x y z
N GLU A 1 9.60 9.59 -7.96
CA GLU A 1 10.17 9.67 -6.62
C GLU A 1 9.76 10.91 -5.84
N ARG A 2 9.34 11.97 -6.53
CA ARG A 2 8.84 13.18 -5.85
C ARG A 2 7.60 12.95 -5.02
N GLU A 3 6.75 12.05 -5.49
CA GLU A 3 5.47 11.75 -4.85
C GLU A 3 5.57 10.61 -3.85
N HIS A 4 6.55 9.73 -4.03
CA HIS A 4 6.73 8.55 -3.21
C HIS A 4 8.19 8.45 -2.73
N VAL A 5 8.37 8.33 -1.43
CA VAL A 5 9.70 8.29 -0.79
C VAL A 5 10.33 6.90 -0.90
N THR A 6 9.53 5.86 -0.71
CA THR A 6 10.02 4.49 -0.59
C THR A 6 10.65 3.91 -1.86
N PRO A 7 10.18 4.23 -3.09
CA PRO A 7 10.80 3.66 -4.29
C PRO A 7 12.30 3.97 -4.41
N PHE A 8 12.72 5.16 -4.01
CA PHE A 8 14.14 5.53 -3.98
C PHE A 8 14.94 4.60 -3.06
N MET A 9 14.42 4.34 -1.87
CA MET A 9 15.08 3.47 -0.89
C MET A 9 15.10 2.00 -1.33
N CYS A 10 14.08 1.57 -2.06
CA CYS A 10 13.96 0.19 -2.55
C CYS A 10 14.77 -0.11 -3.81
N ASP A 11 15.28 0.92 -4.48
CA ASP A 11 16.10 0.74 -5.67
C ASP A 11 17.49 0.23 -5.28
N PRO A 12 17.92 -0.94 -5.78
CA PRO A 12 19.24 -1.50 -5.46
C PRO A 12 20.40 -0.57 -5.79
N LYS A 13 20.24 0.31 -6.77
CA LYS A 13 21.25 1.28 -7.18
C LYS A 13 21.62 2.26 -6.07
N ASN A 14 20.72 2.52 -5.14
CA ASN A 14 20.93 3.48 -4.07
C ASN A 14 21.60 2.89 -2.83
N GLY A 15 21.87 1.59 -2.82
CA GLY A 15 22.70 0.93 -1.82
C GLY A 15 22.11 0.79 -0.43
N PHE A 16 20.80 0.99 -0.25
CA PHE A 16 20.16 0.79 1.04
C PHE A 16 19.99 -0.69 1.35
N LYS A 17 20.23 -1.05 2.60
CA LYS A 17 19.98 -2.40 3.08
C LYS A 17 18.49 -2.54 3.41
N LEU A 18 17.83 -3.50 2.78
CA LEU A 18 16.40 -3.75 2.97
C LEU A 18 16.19 -5.02 3.79
N ILE A 19 15.29 -4.93 4.76
CA ILE A 19 14.88 -6.06 5.58
C ILE A 19 13.36 -6.14 5.53
N ASN A 20 12.84 -7.32 5.17
CA ASN A 20 11.41 -7.54 5.12
C ASN A 20 10.92 -8.17 6.43
N ILE A 21 10.08 -7.43 7.14
CA ILE A 21 9.42 -7.91 8.35
C ILE A 21 8.01 -8.35 7.96
N LYS A 22 7.70 -9.62 8.15
CA LYS A 22 6.42 -10.18 7.74
C LYS A 22 5.80 -11.07 8.81
N LEU A 23 4.49 -11.18 8.77
CA LEU A 23 3.74 -12.12 9.60
C LEU A 23 3.82 -13.53 9.04
N LYS A 24 3.47 -14.53 9.85
CA LYS A 24 3.39 -15.92 9.42
C LYS A 24 2.46 -16.10 8.22
N GLU A 25 1.26 -15.50 8.31
CA GLU A 25 0.25 -15.55 7.26
C GLU A 25 0.35 -14.30 6.38
N ASN A 26 0.00 -14.45 5.13
CA ASN A 26 0.02 -13.34 4.18
C ASN A 26 -1.30 -12.57 4.22
N TYR A 27 -1.25 -11.35 4.73
CA TYR A 27 -2.39 -10.42 4.75
C TYR A 27 -2.20 -9.23 3.80
N SER A 28 -1.25 -9.34 2.87
CA SER A 28 -0.91 -8.24 1.97
C SER A 28 -2.04 -7.85 1.01
N HIS A 29 -3.05 -8.70 0.86
CA HIS A 29 -4.22 -8.40 0.04
C HIS A 29 -5.20 -7.44 0.70
N PHE A 30 -5.03 -7.14 1.98
CA PHE A 30 -5.87 -6.17 2.67
C PHE A 30 -5.40 -4.75 2.39
N ARG A 31 -6.37 -3.86 2.25
CA ARG A 31 -6.12 -2.44 2.02
C ARG A 31 -6.59 -1.64 3.24
N TYR A 32 -5.64 -1.07 3.97
CA TYR A 32 -5.92 -0.29 5.18
C TYR A 32 -5.57 1.19 5.05
N THR A 33 -5.20 1.63 3.86
CA THR A 33 -5.02 3.05 3.56
C THR A 33 -6.36 3.71 3.26
N VAL A 34 -6.46 5.01 3.47
CA VAL A 34 -7.70 5.76 3.22
C VAL A 34 -7.45 6.77 2.11
N ASP A 35 -7.84 6.40 0.91
CA ASP A 35 -7.74 7.25 -0.28
C ASP A 35 -9.10 7.45 -0.95
N ARG A 36 -10.04 6.55 -0.71
CA ARG A 36 -11.36 6.55 -1.31
C ARG A 36 -12.46 6.43 -0.25
N ILE A 37 -13.69 6.70 -0.66
CA ILE A 37 -14.84 6.63 0.25
C ILE A 37 -15.04 5.23 0.82
N GLU A 38 -14.78 4.21 0.04
CA GLU A 38 -14.89 2.81 0.47
C GLU A 38 -13.88 2.49 1.57
N ASP A 39 -12.67 3.04 1.46
CA ASP A 39 -11.64 2.88 2.48
C ASP A 39 -12.08 3.51 3.80
N LEU A 40 -12.65 4.70 3.73
CA LEU A 40 -13.17 5.40 4.91
C LEU A 40 -14.31 4.62 5.57
N GLN A 41 -15.20 4.05 4.77
CA GLN A 41 -16.29 3.22 5.27
C GLN A 41 -15.76 1.99 6.00
N LEU A 42 -14.74 1.33 5.46
CA LEU A 42 -14.10 0.19 6.11
C LEU A 42 -13.48 0.59 7.45
N VAL A 43 -12.71 1.67 7.48
CA VAL A 43 -12.07 2.16 8.71
C VAL A 43 -13.10 2.49 9.78
N LYS A 44 -14.18 3.15 9.42
CA LYS A 44 -15.28 3.45 10.34
C LYS A 44 -15.88 2.16 10.94
N LYS A 45 -16.09 1.15 10.12
CA LYS A 45 -16.61 -0.15 10.58
C LYS A 45 -15.63 -0.87 11.50
N ILE A 46 -14.34 -0.82 11.18
CA ILE A 46 -13.30 -1.41 12.03
C ILE A 46 -13.31 -0.74 13.40
N ILE A 47 -13.30 0.58 13.45
CA ILE A 47 -13.31 1.34 14.70
C ILE A 47 -14.56 1.03 15.52
N LYS A 48 -15.71 0.93 14.87
CA LYS A 48 -16.98 0.65 15.53
C LYS A 48 -17.04 -0.77 16.13
N ASN A 49 -16.42 -1.75 15.48
CA ASN A 49 -16.50 -3.14 15.88
C ASN A 49 -15.39 -3.58 16.83
N ILE A 50 -14.34 -2.78 17.01
CA ILE A 50 -13.25 -3.11 17.93
C ILE A 50 -13.34 -2.21 19.16
N VAL A 51 -13.49 -2.82 20.32
CA VAL A 51 -13.62 -2.11 21.59
C VAL A 51 -12.25 -1.74 22.16
N GLU A 52 -11.27 -2.60 21.96
CA GLU A 52 -9.93 -2.43 22.49
C GLU A 52 -9.26 -1.16 21.97
N ARG A 53 -8.52 -0.48 22.84
CA ARG A 53 -7.74 0.73 22.51
C ARG A 53 -6.34 0.63 23.12
N PRO A 54 -5.28 0.90 22.34
CA PRO A 54 -5.29 1.20 20.91
C PRO A 54 -5.67 -0.02 20.07
N ILE A 55 -6.17 0.24 18.85
CA ILE A 55 -6.46 -0.83 17.91
C ILE A 55 -5.13 -1.30 17.30
N LEU A 56 -4.81 -2.56 17.51
CA LEU A 56 -3.59 -3.18 16.97
C LEU A 56 -3.91 -4.07 15.78
N MET A 57 -2.89 -4.42 15.00
CA MET A 57 -3.06 -5.30 13.85
C MET A 57 -3.72 -6.63 14.23
N LYS A 58 -3.37 -7.19 15.37
CA LYS A 58 -3.99 -8.43 15.87
C LYS A 58 -5.51 -8.30 16.06
N ASN A 59 -5.97 -7.14 16.49
CA ASN A 59 -7.40 -6.88 16.65
C ASN A 59 -8.12 -6.86 15.32
N ILE A 60 -7.49 -6.24 14.32
CA ILE A 60 -8.03 -6.17 12.95
C ILE A 60 -8.08 -7.56 12.32
N ILE A 61 -7.03 -8.35 12.48
CA ILE A 61 -6.97 -9.73 11.97
C ILE A 61 -8.05 -10.59 12.60
N ASN A 62 -8.24 -10.46 13.93
CA ASN A 62 -9.29 -11.20 14.62
C ASN A 62 -10.69 -10.82 14.14
N LEU A 63 -10.92 -9.54 13.89
CA LEU A 63 -12.18 -9.06 13.31
C LEU A 63 -12.41 -9.66 11.93
N TYR A 64 -11.37 -9.69 11.10
CA TYR A 64 -11.44 -10.32 9.78
C TYR A 64 -11.84 -11.78 9.87
N LYS A 65 -11.25 -12.53 10.80
CA LYS A 65 -11.57 -13.95 10.98
C LYS A 65 -13.01 -14.18 11.42
N LYS A 66 -13.58 -13.24 12.19
CA LYS A 66 -14.98 -13.30 12.62
C LYS A 66 -15.96 -12.85 11.54
N ASN A 67 -15.64 -11.76 10.84
CA ASN A 67 -16.52 -11.10 9.86
C ASN A 67 -15.75 -10.74 8.60
N PRO A 68 -15.35 -11.70 7.76
CA PRO A 68 -14.58 -11.40 6.55
C PRO A 68 -15.33 -10.50 5.56
N GLU A 69 -16.65 -10.52 5.58
CA GLU A 69 -17.50 -9.70 4.70
C GLU A 69 -17.32 -8.19 4.88
N LEU A 70 -16.90 -7.74 6.07
CA LEU A 70 -16.63 -6.32 6.31
C LEU A 70 -15.50 -5.80 5.43
N PHE A 71 -14.55 -6.66 5.11
CA PHE A 71 -13.34 -6.29 4.37
C PHE A 71 -13.53 -6.34 2.86
N GLU A 72 -14.70 -6.72 2.38
CA GLU A 72 -15.02 -6.74 0.96
C GLU A 72 -15.38 -5.36 0.40
N ILE A 73 -15.66 -4.39 1.25
CA ILE A 73 -16.08 -3.05 0.85
C ILE A 73 -15.08 -2.41 -0.11
N ASN A 74 -13.79 -2.54 0.15
CA ASN A 74 -12.75 -1.96 -0.67
C ASN A 74 -11.86 -3.00 -1.37
N LYS A 75 -12.31 -4.25 -1.43
CA LYS A 75 -11.54 -5.35 -2.03
C LYS A 75 -11.26 -5.13 -3.51
N HIS A 76 -12.18 -4.46 -4.21
CA HIS A 76 -12.06 -4.17 -5.64
C HIS A 76 -11.05 -3.05 -5.95
N ILE A 77 -10.57 -2.33 -4.94
CA ILE A 77 -9.61 -1.25 -5.13
C ILE A 77 -8.21 -1.84 -5.20
N GLU A 78 -7.48 -1.50 -6.25
CA GLU A 78 -6.11 -1.98 -6.43
C GLU A 78 -5.14 -1.28 -5.48
N HIS A 79 -4.14 -2.03 -5.02
CA HIS A 79 -3.11 -1.53 -4.12
C HIS A 79 -1.95 -0.83 -4.83
N ASP A 80 -1.99 -0.77 -6.14
CA ASP A 80 -0.86 -0.41 -6.99
C ASP A 80 -0.90 1.02 -7.53
N GLY A 81 -1.56 1.92 -6.82
CA GLY A 81 -1.58 3.33 -7.21
C GLY A 81 -0.19 3.92 -7.42
N HIS A 82 0.77 3.56 -6.56
CA HIS A 82 2.15 4.00 -6.71
C HIS A 82 2.82 3.38 -7.95
N LEU A 83 2.47 2.14 -8.31
CA LEU A 83 2.98 1.51 -9.53
C LEU A 83 2.45 2.18 -10.78
N SER A 84 1.20 2.62 -10.76
CA SER A 84 0.62 3.41 -11.86
C SER A 84 1.37 4.72 -12.03
N ALA A 85 1.70 5.40 -10.96
CA ALA A 85 2.49 6.62 -10.99
C ALA A 85 3.90 6.35 -11.52
N LEU A 86 4.54 5.27 -11.08
CA LEU A 86 5.86 4.86 -11.59
C LEU A 86 5.84 4.54 -13.08
N LYS A 87 4.80 3.89 -13.57
CA LYS A 87 4.64 3.61 -15.00
C LYS A 87 4.54 4.89 -15.83
N LYS A 88 3.80 5.87 -15.34
CA LYS A 88 3.71 7.18 -15.99
C LYS A 88 5.06 7.87 -16.04
N ASP A 89 5.82 7.82 -14.97
CA ASP A 89 7.17 8.37 -14.91
C ASP A 89 8.10 7.67 -15.89
N GLU A 90 8.04 6.35 -15.95
CA GLU A 90 8.83 5.56 -16.90
C GLU A 90 8.51 5.91 -18.35
N GLU A 91 7.22 6.06 -18.67
CA GLU A 91 6.79 6.48 -20.00
C GLU A 91 7.30 7.87 -20.33
N TYR A 92 7.25 8.78 -19.38
CA TYR A 92 7.80 10.13 -19.57
C TYR A 92 9.30 10.08 -19.85
N PHE A 93 10.06 9.30 -19.08
CA PHE A 93 11.49 9.16 -19.29
C PHE A 93 11.83 8.46 -20.59
N LYS A 94 11.05 7.49 -21.03
CA LYS A 94 11.23 6.84 -22.32
C LYS A 94 11.07 7.84 -23.47
N CYS A 95 10.07 8.69 -23.39
CA CYS A 95 9.87 9.74 -24.41
C CYS A 95 11.02 10.73 -24.47
N ASN A 96 11.73 10.93 -23.36
CA ASN A 96 12.85 11.86 -23.27
C ASN A 96 14.22 11.19 -23.23
N LYS A 97 14.27 9.88 -23.48
CA LYS A 97 15.50 9.08 -23.36
C LYS A 97 16.65 9.57 -24.23
N ASP A 98 16.33 10.04 -25.44
CA ASP A 98 17.33 10.54 -26.37
C ASP A 98 17.96 11.85 -25.88
N ASN A 99 17.29 12.58 -25.02
CA ASN A 99 17.74 13.84 -24.50
C ASN A 99 18.47 13.71 -23.16
N LYS A 100 18.31 12.58 -22.49
CA LYS A 100 18.87 12.39 -21.15
C LYS A 100 19.39 10.96 -20.96
N LYS A 101 20.64 10.73 -21.32
CA LYS A 101 21.25 9.40 -21.25
C LYS A 101 21.62 8.95 -19.85
N SER A 102 21.73 9.82 -18.90
CA SER A 102 22.15 9.47 -17.55
C SER A 102 21.29 10.13 -16.52
N ILE A 103 20.15 9.55 -16.32
CA ILE A 103 19.40 9.85 -15.11
C ILE A 103 19.53 8.64 -14.24
N VAL A 104 20.28 8.72 -13.32
CA VAL A 104 20.38 7.69 -12.31
C VAL A 104 19.56 8.10 -11.14
#